data_ff2f5035a3e2d74a22082fda6d926e18
#
_entry.id   ff2f5035a3e2d74a22082fda6d926e18
#
_cell.length_a   1.000
_cell.length_b   1.000
_cell.length_c   1.000
_cell.angle_alpha   90.00
_cell.angle_beta   90.00
_cell.angle_gamma   90.00
#
_symmetry.space_group_name_H-M   'P 1'
#
loop_
_entity.id
_entity.type
_entity.pdbx_description
1 polymer ?
#
loop_
_entity_poly.entity_id
_entity_poly.type
_entity_poly.pdbx_seq_one_letter_code
_entity_poly.pdbx_strand_id
1 'polypeptide(L)'
;MIKKIAVVTGASSGFGMLTALELAKNGYEVIATMRDQKRNTTLLSEANSSGIADNITIHELDVTSAESVSLFKELVGRVGQVDVLVNNAGFAGAGFVEEIPIDEYRSQFETNVFGAIAVTQAVLPIMRKKSKGKIINVSSISGRVGFPGLSPYVSSKYALEGWSESLRLEVKSFGIDVILVEPGSFQTNIWTRGKKVTENSLKKESPYYEMMRKLEDHIESGSSKFENPKNVARLITAIALKNKPTMRYAIGRGVKMTLLFKMLVPWTIFEKIVLSKLR
;
A
#
# COMPACT_ATOMS: atom_id res chain seq x y z
N MET A 1 -11.10 24.52 16.89
CA MET A 1 -9.79 23.94 16.46
C MET A 1 -9.87 23.65 14.98
N ILE A 2 -8.85 24.02 14.21
CA ILE A 2 -8.78 23.67 12.77
C ILE A 2 -8.62 22.15 12.69
N LYS A 3 -9.56 21.47 12.01
CA LYS A 3 -9.50 20.03 11.80
C LYS A 3 -8.31 19.68 10.90
N LYS A 4 -7.65 18.59 11.18
CA LYS A 4 -6.57 18.04 10.33
C LYS A 4 -7.18 17.27 9.17
N ILE A 5 -6.57 17.39 7.99
CA ILE A 5 -7.05 16.75 6.76
C ILE A 5 -6.13 15.60 6.39
N ALA A 6 -6.72 14.43 6.16
CA ALA A 6 -6.03 13.26 5.67
C ALA A 6 -6.58 12.82 4.31
N VAL A 7 -5.70 12.50 3.38
CA VAL A 7 -6.04 11.87 2.10
C VAL A 7 -5.66 10.40 2.17
N VAL A 8 -6.55 9.50 1.76
CA VAL A 8 -6.29 8.06 1.68
C VAL A 8 -6.63 7.55 0.29
N THR A 9 -5.64 7.02 -0.44
CA THR A 9 -5.87 6.44 -1.76
C THR A 9 -6.28 4.97 -1.68
N GLY A 10 -7.15 4.52 -2.59
CA GLY A 10 -7.64 3.14 -2.61
C GLY A 10 -8.48 2.76 -1.39
N ALA A 11 -9.34 3.69 -0.94
CA ALA A 11 -10.16 3.55 0.27
C ALA A 11 -11.43 2.69 0.10
N SER A 12 -11.64 2.04 -1.03
CA SER A 12 -12.85 1.20 -1.27
C SER A 12 -12.84 -0.11 -0.49
N SER A 13 -11.70 -0.57 0.02
CA SER A 13 -11.59 -1.84 0.78
C SER A 13 -10.26 -1.96 1.52
N GLY A 14 -10.08 -3.04 2.29
CA GLY A 14 -8.82 -3.43 2.90
C GLY A 14 -8.19 -2.37 3.80
N PHE A 15 -6.88 -2.21 3.72
CA PHE A 15 -6.15 -1.25 4.56
C PHE A 15 -6.62 0.20 4.34
N GLY A 16 -6.89 0.60 3.09
CA GLY A 16 -7.32 1.98 2.79
C GLY A 16 -8.64 2.33 3.45
N MET A 17 -9.64 1.46 3.33
CA MET A 17 -10.94 1.65 3.98
C MET A 17 -10.81 1.72 5.50
N LEU A 18 -10.12 0.75 6.09
CA LEU A 18 -9.93 0.70 7.55
C LEU A 18 -9.13 1.90 8.06
N THR A 19 -8.14 2.37 7.29
CA THR A 19 -7.34 3.56 7.63
C THR A 19 -8.19 4.83 7.56
N ALA A 20 -9.04 4.98 6.55
CA ALA A 20 -9.96 6.12 6.45
C ALA A 20 -10.89 6.19 7.67
N LEU A 21 -11.49 5.05 8.04
CA LEU A 21 -12.34 4.96 9.24
C LEU A 21 -11.58 5.27 10.54
N GLU A 22 -10.37 4.73 10.68
CA GLU A 22 -9.58 4.91 11.90
C GLU A 22 -9.08 6.36 12.06
N LEU A 23 -8.67 7.01 10.95
CA LEU A 23 -8.30 8.44 10.94
C LEU A 23 -9.50 9.33 11.28
N ALA A 24 -10.68 9.05 10.72
CA ALA A 24 -11.90 9.81 11.00
C ALA A 24 -12.32 9.69 12.48
N LYS A 25 -12.21 8.50 13.08
CA LYS A 25 -12.41 8.27 14.54
C LYS A 25 -11.45 9.09 15.40
N ASN A 26 -10.27 9.39 14.89
CA ASN A 26 -9.25 10.18 15.58
C ASN A 26 -9.26 11.67 15.20
N GLY A 27 -10.41 12.16 14.69
CA GLY A 27 -10.68 13.59 14.49
C GLY A 27 -10.09 14.20 13.22
N TYR A 28 -9.68 13.37 12.24
CA TYR A 28 -9.33 13.87 10.91
C TYR A 28 -10.58 14.03 10.05
N GLU A 29 -10.59 15.08 9.23
CA GLU A 29 -11.41 15.10 8.00
C GLU A 29 -10.68 14.28 6.95
N VAL A 30 -11.34 13.23 6.44
CA VAL A 30 -10.73 12.26 5.54
C VAL A 30 -11.28 12.42 4.14
N ILE A 31 -10.40 12.69 3.18
CA ILE A 31 -10.68 12.59 1.75
C ILE A 31 -10.34 11.15 1.35
N ALA A 32 -11.36 10.30 1.31
CA ALA A 32 -11.25 8.90 0.92
C ALA A 32 -11.39 8.77 -0.60
N THR A 33 -10.33 8.32 -1.29
CA THR A 33 -10.37 8.25 -2.75
C THR A 33 -10.41 6.82 -3.28
N MET A 34 -11.11 6.62 -4.38
CA MET A 34 -11.28 5.33 -5.07
C MET A 34 -11.61 5.53 -6.55
N ARG A 35 -11.24 4.57 -7.41
CA ARG A 35 -11.48 4.65 -8.86
C ARG A 35 -12.97 4.65 -9.25
N ASP A 36 -13.78 3.97 -8.48
CA ASP A 36 -15.21 3.83 -8.72
C ASP A 36 -15.94 4.17 -7.42
N GLN A 37 -16.61 5.30 -7.44
CA GLN A 37 -17.36 5.79 -6.27
C GLN A 37 -18.52 4.86 -5.88
N LYS A 38 -19.07 4.05 -6.79
CA LYS A 38 -20.12 3.06 -6.49
C LYS A 38 -19.65 2.01 -5.48
N ARG A 39 -18.35 1.85 -5.28
CA ARG A 39 -17.75 0.92 -4.33
C ARG A 39 -17.58 1.48 -2.91
N ASN A 40 -18.30 2.54 -2.58
CA ASN A 40 -18.23 3.22 -1.28
C ASN A 40 -19.17 2.63 -0.21
N THR A 41 -20.13 1.77 -0.59
CA THR A 41 -21.21 1.29 0.29
C THR A 41 -20.72 0.76 1.63
N THR A 42 -19.70 -0.09 1.63
CA THR A 42 -19.14 -0.64 2.87
C THR A 42 -18.50 0.43 3.74
N LEU A 43 -17.73 1.35 3.13
CA LEU A 43 -17.08 2.46 3.86
C LEU A 43 -18.14 3.36 4.51
N LEU A 44 -19.17 3.75 3.77
CA LEU A 44 -20.25 4.61 4.29
C LEU A 44 -21.09 3.91 5.36
N SER A 45 -21.42 2.64 5.18
CA SER A 45 -22.14 1.86 6.18
C SER A 45 -21.38 1.77 7.50
N GLU A 46 -20.08 1.46 7.46
CA GLU A 46 -19.20 1.42 8.64
C GLU A 46 -19.03 2.82 9.28
N ALA A 47 -18.93 3.87 8.46
CA ALA A 47 -18.81 5.23 8.94
C ALA A 47 -20.10 5.70 9.66
N ASN A 48 -21.28 5.42 9.08
CA ASN A 48 -22.57 5.74 9.67
C ASN A 48 -22.78 4.98 11.00
N SER A 49 -22.53 3.67 11.02
CA SER A 49 -22.66 2.85 12.23
C SER A 49 -21.72 3.28 13.36
N SER A 50 -20.61 3.94 13.01
CA SER A 50 -19.62 4.46 13.95
C SER A 50 -19.82 5.94 14.32
N GLY A 51 -20.82 6.64 13.73
CA GLY A 51 -21.09 8.07 13.98
C GLY A 51 -19.98 9.01 13.48
N ILE A 52 -19.27 8.63 12.42
CA ILE A 52 -18.12 9.40 11.86
C ILE A 52 -18.31 9.74 10.38
N ALA A 53 -19.50 9.54 9.84
CA ALA A 53 -19.75 9.75 8.40
C ALA A 53 -19.45 11.21 7.98
N ASP A 54 -19.78 12.18 8.82
CA ASP A 54 -19.54 13.61 8.56
C ASP A 54 -18.05 13.97 8.47
N ASN A 55 -17.16 13.10 8.93
CA ASN A 55 -15.72 13.27 8.85
C ASN A 55 -15.10 12.62 7.60
N ILE A 56 -15.89 12.02 6.71
CA ILE A 56 -15.40 11.32 5.52
C ILE A 56 -16.07 11.85 4.28
N THR A 57 -15.29 12.38 3.35
CA THR A 57 -15.74 12.71 1.99
C THR A 57 -15.13 11.75 0.98
N ILE A 58 -15.93 11.32 -0.01
CA ILE A 58 -15.50 10.36 -1.02
C ILE A 58 -15.28 11.09 -2.33
N HIS A 59 -14.10 10.87 -2.94
CA HIS A 59 -13.78 11.43 -4.24
C HIS A 59 -13.26 10.35 -5.19
N GLU A 60 -13.56 10.53 -6.46
CA GLU A 60 -13.00 9.67 -7.51
C GLU A 60 -11.54 10.01 -7.72
N LEU A 61 -10.71 8.96 -7.76
CA LEU A 61 -9.31 9.07 -8.13
C LEU A 61 -8.83 7.73 -8.70
N ASP A 62 -8.56 7.72 -9.99
CA ASP A 62 -7.70 6.73 -10.61
C ASP A 62 -6.27 7.27 -10.61
N VAL A 63 -5.41 6.67 -9.81
CA VAL A 63 -4.02 7.10 -9.66
C VAL A 63 -3.19 6.87 -10.93
N THR A 64 -3.70 6.10 -11.90
CA THR A 64 -3.06 5.83 -13.19
C THR A 64 -3.51 6.77 -14.31
N SER A 65 -4.54 7.61 -14.06
CA SER A 65 -5.06 8.57 -15.02
C SER A 65 -4.52 9.97 -14.75
N ALA A 66 -3.81 10.54 -15.70
CA ALA A 66 -3.29 11.91 -15.61
C ALA A 66 -4.42 12.94 -15.42
N GLU A 67 -5.57 12.75 -16.08
CA GLU A 67 -6.75 13.59 -15.94
C GLU A 67 -7.33 13.51 -14.52
N SER A 68 -7.52 12.29 -14.01
CA SER A 68 -8.03 12.07 -12.66
C SER A 68 -7.12 12.68 -11.59
N VAL A 69 -5.79 12.55 -11.76
CA VAL A 69 -4.80 13.16 -10.87
C VAL A 69 -4.83 14.69 -10.98
N SER A 70 -5.05 15.26 -12.17
CA SER A 70 -5.20 16.72 -12.34
C SER A 70 -6.43 17.26 -11.60
N LEU A 71 -7.58 16.60 -11.73
CA LEU A 71 -8.80 16.96 -10.99
C LEU A 71 -8.61 16.85 -9.47
N PHE A 72 -7.92 15.80 -9.03
CA PHE A 72 -7.54 15.64 -7.63
C PHE A 72 -6.62 16.76 -7.14
N LYS A 73 -5.62 17.17 -7.95
CA LYS A 73 -4.74 18.32 -7.63
C LYS A 73 -5.52 19.61 -7.45
N GLU A 74 -6.52 19.89 -8.30
CA GLU A 74 -7.41 21.02 -8.16
C GLU A 74 -8.24 20.95 -6.87
N LEU A 75 -8.79 19.75 -6.56
CA LEU A 75 -9.53 19.52 -5.33
C LEU A 75 -8.71 19.88 -4.10
N VAL A 76 -7.52 19.28 -3.95
CA VAL A 76 -6.66 19.53 -2.78
C VAL A 76 -6.12 20.95 -2.76
N GLY A 77 -5.97 21.58 -3.94
CA GLY A 77 -5.63 23.01 -4.08
C GLY A 77 -6.71 23.92 -3.50
N ARG A 78 -8.00 23.63 -3.76
CA ARG A 78 -9.14 24.35 -3.17
C ARG A 78 -9.26 24.14 -1.66
N VAL A 79 -9.00 22.91 -1.20
CA VAL A 79 -8.95 22.57 0.23
C VAL A 79 -7.82 23.33 0.94
N GLY A 80 -6.68 23.53 0.28
CA GLY A 80 -5.56 24.35 0.76
C GLY A 80 -4.79 23.75 1.95
N GLN A 81 -5.13 22.55 2.39
CA GLN A 81 -4.49 21.83 3.50
C GLN A 81 -4.53 20.32 3.28
N VAL A 82 -3.40 19.67 3.51
CA VAL A 82 -3.29 18.20 3.66
C VAL A 82 -2.23 17.95 4.72
N ASP A 83 -2.63 17.40 5.87
CA ASP A 83 -1.71 17.07 6.97
C ASP A 83 -1.11 15.68 6.79
N VAL A 84 -1.88 14.75 6.22
CA VAL A 84 -1.47 13.36 6.00
C VAL A 84 -1.92 12.90 4.63
N LEU A 85 -1.00 12.34 3.84
CA LEU A 85 -1.28 11.56 2.65
C LEU A 85 -0.95 10.10 2.93
N VAL A 86 -1.91 9.20 2.68
CA VAL A 86 -1.69 7.75 2.73
C VAL A 86 -1.78 7.19 1.30
N ASN A 87 -0.64 6.90 0.70
CA ASN A 87 -0.54 6.19 -0.57
C ASN A 87 -0.74 4.70 -0.31
N ASN A 88 -1.98 4.25 -0.50
CA ASN A 88 -2.38 2.86 -0.26
C ASN A 88 -2.90 2.17 -1.54
N ALA A 89 -3.33 2.92 -2.55
CA ALA A 89 -3.80 2.33 -3.80
C ALA A 89 -2.75 1.37 -4.39
N GLY A 90 -3.18 0.15 -4.73
CA GLY A 90 -2.28 -0.87 -5.24
C GLY A 90 -2.94 -2.23 -5.36
N PHE A 91 -2.27 -3.13 -6.05
CA PHE A 91 -2.66 -4.54 -6.20
C PHE A 91 -1.41 -5.42 -6.22
N ALA A 92 -1.58 -6.75 -6.23
CA ALA A 92 -0.49 -7.71 -6.30
C ALA A 92 -0.57 -8.52 -7.61
N GLY A 93 0.40 -8.32 -8.50
CA GLY A 93 0.63 -9.14 -9.68
C GLY A 93 1.44 -10.38 -9.30
N ALA A 94 1.03 -11.54 -9.83
CA ALA A 94 1.64 -12.84 -9.58
C ALA A 94 1.81 -13.63 -10.88
N GLY A 95 2.78 -14.52 -10.89
CA GLY A 95 3.16 -15.39 -11.99
C GLY A 95 4.66 -15.58 -12.06
N PHE A 96 5.13 -16.38 -13.01
CA PHE A 96 6.56 -16.60 -13.21
C PHE A 96 7.11 -15.70 -14.32
N VAL A 97 8.34 -15.21 -14.13
CA VAL A 97 8.93 -14.12 -14.91
C VAL A 97 8.83 -14.32 -16.42
N GLU A 98 9.11 -15.50 -16.93
CA GLU A 98 9.08 -15.78 -18.39
C GLU A 98 7.67 -15.86 -18.97
N GLU A 99 6.65 -16.04 -18.10
CA GLU A 99 5.25 -16.19 -18.52
C GLU A 99 4.42 -14.92 -18.36
N ILE A 100 4.93 -13.95 -17.60
CA ILE A 100 4.21 -12.70 -17.34
C ILE A 100 4.42 -11.73 -18.52
N PRO A 101 3.35 -11.31 -19.22
CA PRO A 101 3.45 -10.26 -20.22
C PRO A 101 4.02 -8.97 -19.64
N ILE A 102 4.87 -8.30 -20.41
CA ILE A 102 5.52 -7.04 -19.96
C ILE A 102 4.50 -5.95 -19.58
N ASP A 103 3.32 -5.96 -20.19
CA ASP A 103 2.27 -4.99 -19.91
C ASP A 103 1.64 -5.20 -18.52
N GLU A 104 1.68 -6.42 -17.98
CA GLU A 104 1.28 -6.66 -16.59
C GLU A 104 2.28 -6.05 -15.60
N TYR A 105 3.59 -6.10 -15.91
CA TYR A 105 4.61 -5.37 -15.15
C TYR A 105 4.39 -3.85 -15.22
N ARG A 106 4.15 -3.31 -16.43
CA ARG A 106 3.85 -1.88 -16.60
C ARG A 106 2.63 -1.46 -15.78
N SER A 107 1.53 -2.21 -15.88
CA SER A 107 0.30 -1.96 -15.11
C SER A 107 0.53 -1.99 -13.59
N GLN A 108 1.39 -2.91 -13.13
CA GLN A 108 1.77 -3.00 -11.72
C GLN A 108 2.53 -1.74 -11.27
N PHE A 109 3.48 -1.27 -12.06
CA PHE A 109 4.26 -0.08 -11.78
C PHE A 109 3.42 1.20 -11.89
N GLU A 110 2.56 1.30 -12.90
CA GLU A 110 1.64 2.44 -13.05
C GLU A 110 0.82 2.66 -11.79
N THR A 111 0.27 1.61 -11.20
CA THR A 111 -0.56 1.74 -10.00
C THR A 111 0.30 1.92 -8.73
N ASN A 112 1.25 1.01 -8.50
CA ASN A 112 1.93 0.90 -7.20
C ASN A 112 3.07 1.90 -7.01
N VAL A 113 3.61 2.44 -8.11
CA VAL A 113 4.77 3.35 -8.09
C VAL A 113 4.39 4.71 -8.66
N PHE A 114 4.11 4.79 -9.96
CA PHE A 114 3.86 6.07 -10.64
C PHE A 114 2.60 6.75 -10.11
N GLY A 115 1.55 6.01 -9.79
CA GLY A 115 0.35 6.54 -9.14
C GLY A 115 0.63 7.17 -7.77
N ALA A 116 1.45 6.50 -6.93
CA ALA A 116 1.86 7.06 -5.65
C ALA A 116 2.72 8.34 -5.82
N ILE A 117 3.61 8.35 -6.83
CA ILE A 117 4.41 9.53 -7.18
C ILE A 117 3.50 10.69 -7.61
N ALA A 118 2.60 10.46 -8.56
CA ALA A 118 1.71 11.48 -9.12
C ALA A 118 0.82 12.11 -8.05
N VAL A 119 0.20 11.31 -7.19
CA VAL A 119 -0.63 11.80 -6.07
C VAL A 119 0.22 12.60 -5.07
N THR A 120 1.43 12.12 -4.78
CA THR A 120 2.36 12.85 -3.90
C THR A 120 2.74 14.21 -4.49
N GLN A 121 3.06 14.27 -5.78
CA GLN A 121 3.37 15.52 -6.47
C GLN A 121 2.20 16.52 -6.44
N ALA A 122 0.95 16.04 -6.49
CA ALA A 122 -0.23 16.89 -6.38
C ALA A 122 -0.38 17.53 -4.98
N VAL A 123 0.01 16.80 -3.92
CA VAL A 123 -0.16 17.23 -2.52
C VAL A 123 1.06 17.99 -1.98
N LEU A 124 2.25 17.66 -2.43
CA LEU A 124 3.52 18.14 -1.89
C LEU A 124 3.64 19.69 -1.83
N PRO A 125 3.23 20.47 -2.87
CA PRO A 125 3.28 21.92 -2.79
C PRO A 125 2.47 22.52 -1.64
N ILE A 126 1.34 21.89 -1.30
CA ILE A 126 0.45 22.31 -0.20
C ILE A 126 1.13 22.07 1.15
N MET A 127 1.69 20.87 1.35
CA MET A 127 2.44 20.52 2.55
C MET A 127 3.67 21.42 2.73
N ARG A 128 4.41 21.67 1.63
CA ARG A 128 5.59 22.56 1.64
C ARG A 128 5.23 23.98 2.04
N LYS A 129 4.14 24.55 1.49
CA LYS A 129 3.65 25.88 1.85
C LYS A 129 3.31 26.00 3.34
N LYS A 130 2.83 24.92 3.95
CA LYS A 130 2.52 24.84 5.38
C LYS A 130 3.73 24.45 6.24
N SER A 131 4.87 24.13 5.63
CA SER A 131 6.07 23.60 6.31
C SER A 131 5.76 22.44 7.25
N LYS A 132 4.79 21.61 6.86
CA LYS A 132 4.30 20.48 7.66
C LYS A 132 3.55 19.49 6.81
N GLY A 133 3.80 18.20 7.02
CA GLY A 133 3.06 17.13 6.38
C GLY A 133 3.62 15.75 6.70
N LYS A 134 2.81 14.73 6.45
CA LYS A 134 3.23 13.33 6.51
C LYS A 134 2.76 12.60 5.27
N ILE A 135 3.70 11.94 4.60
CA ILE A 135 3.43 11.06 3.46
C ILE A 135 3.69 9.63 3.94
N ILE A 136 2.65 8.82 4.02
CA ILE A 136 2.71 7.44 4.49
C ILE A 136 2.48 6.53 3.30
N ASN A 137 3.53 5.85 2.85
CA ASN A 137 3.47 4.91 1.75
C ASN A 137 3.26 3.49 2.28
N VAL A 138 2.17 2.86 1.88
CA VAL A 138 1.90 1.45 2.23
C VAL A 138 2.70 0.56 1.30
N SER A 139 3.87 0.14 1.79
CA SER A 139 4.77 -0.80 1.14
C SER A 139 4.37 -2.25 1.47
N SER A 140 5.33 -3.11 1.68
CA SER A 140 5.18 -4.52 2.07
C SER A 140 6.52 -5.05 2.56
N ILE A 141 6.53 -6.18 3.27
CA ILE A 141 7.74 -7.00 3.41
C ILE A 141 8.35 -7.35 2.04
N SER A 142 7.51 -7.45 1.01
CA SER A 142 7.93 -7.65 -0.39
C SER A 142 8.74 -6.50 -0.99
N GLY A 143 8.77 -5.34 -0.37
CA GLY A 143 9.69 -4.25 -0.71
C GLY A 143 11.11 -4.45 -0.19
N ARG A 144 11.33 -5.47 0.62
CA ARG A 144 12.63 -5.80 1.23
C ARG A 144 13.05 -7.25 0.97
N VAL A 145 12.10 -8.14 0.63
CA VAL A 145 12.30 -9.58 0.44
C VAL A 145 11.70 -10.01 -0.88
N GLY A 146 12.46 -10.75 -1.70
CA GLY A 146 11.97 -11.40 -2.93
C GLY A 146 11.20 -12.67 -2.60
N PHE A 147 10.10 -12.88 -3.31
CA PHE A 147 9.29 -14.10 -3.22
C PHE A 147 9.04 -14.66 -4.61
N PRO A 148 9.23 -15.97 -4.82
CA PRO A 148 8.89 -16.63 -6.09
C PRO A 148 7.42 -16.37 -6.46
N GLY A 149 7.14 -16.25 -7.75
CA GLY A 149 5.79 -16.02 -8.25
C GLY A 149 5.20 -14.63 -8.00
N LEU A 150 5.97 -13.68 -7.44
CA LEU A 150 5.49 -12.32 -7.12
C LEU A 150 6.39 -11.21 -7.71
N SER A 151 7.17 -11.50 -8.74
CA SER A 151 8.18 -10.57 -9.24
C SER A 151 7.65 -9.18 -9.65
N PRO A 152 6.47 -8.99 -10.28
CA PRO A 152 5.94 -7.66 -10.56
C PRO A 152 5.62 -6.87 -9.28
N TYR A 153 5.01 -7.55 -8.31
CA TYR A 153 4.68 -6.94 -7.03
C TYR A 153 5.93 -6.58 -6.23
N VAL A 154 6.85 -7.54 -6.07
CA VAL A 154 8.13 -7.37 -5.37
C VAL A 154 8.89 -6.19 -5.96
N SER A 155 9.13 -6.17 -7.27
CA SER A 155 9.88 -5.09 -7.92
C SER A 155 9.21 -3.72 -7.74
N SER A 156 7.87 -3.64 -7.83
CA SER A 156 7.15 -2.39 -7.58
C SER A 156 7.29 -1.90 -6.14
N LYS A 157 7.29 -2.81 -5.15
CA LYS A 157 7.47 -2.43 -3.75
C LYS A 157 8.91 -2.03 -3.43
N TYR A 158 9.91 -2.69 -4.03
CA TYR A 158 11.31 -2.24 -3.95
C TYR A 158 11.50 -0.84 -4.55
N ALA A 159 10.87 -0.57 -5.70
CA ALA A 159 10.91 0.75 -6.31
C ALA A 159 10.27 1.82 -5.40
N LEU A 160 9.13 1.52 -4.78
CA LEU A 160 8.46 2.41 -3.82
C LEU A 160 9.33 2.70 -2.59
N GLU A 161 10.06 1.68 -2.08
CA GLU A 161 11.00 1.84 -0.96
C GLU A 161 12.12 2.83 -1.31
N GLY A 162 12.85 2.60 -2.41
CA GLY A 162 13.97 3.46 -2.82
C GLY A 162 13.51 4.88 -3.16
N TRP A 163 12.38 5.03 -3.85
CA TRP A 163 11.78 6.34 -4.11
C TRP A 163 11.42 7.08 -2.82
N SER A 164 10.86 6.38 -1.84
CA SER A 164 10.50 6.98 -0.55
C SER A 164 11.72 7.45 0.26
N GLU A 165 12.85 6.74 0.15
CA GLU A 165 14.13 7.18 0.76
C GLU A 165 14.57 8.52 0.17
N SER A 166 14.64 8.61 -1.16
CA SER A 166 15.03 9.83 -1.86
C SER A 166 14.09 10.99 -1.53
N LEU A 167 12.78 10.78 -1.63
CA LEU A 167 11.78 11.79 -1.31
C LEU A 167 11.94 12.30 0.14
N ARG A 168 12.18 11.39 1.10
CA ARG A 168 12.36 11.79 2.51
C ARG A 168 13.53 12.77 2.68
N LEU A 169 14.64 12.53 2.00
CA LEU A 169 15.80 13.40 2.06
C LEU A 169 15.51 14.77 1.42
N GLU A 170 14.81 14.79 0.30
CA GLU A 170 14.44 16.01 -0.44
C GLU A 170 13.51 16.93 0.34
N VAL A 171 12.51 16.35 1.04
CA VAL A 171 11.44 17.13 1.68
C VAL A 171 11.63 17.39 3.17
N LYS A 172 12.67 16.82 3.77
CA LYS A 172 12.90 16.92 5.21
C LYS A 172 13.08 18.36 5.69
N SER A 173 13.77 19.19 4.92
CA SER A 173 13.97 20.61 5.22
C SER A 173 12.67 21.43 5.20
N PHE A 174 11.63 20.92 4.57
CA PHE A 174 10.30 21.54 4.55
C PHE A 174 9.38 21.05 5.67
N GLY A 175 9.89 20.34 6.67
CA GLY A 175 9.09 19.84 7.79
C GLY A 175 8.12 18.71 7.39
N ILE A 176 8.38 18.02 6.27
CA ILE A 176 7.56 16.92 5.77
C ILE A 176 8.25 15.59 6.10
N ASP A 177 7.51 14.69 6.73
CA ASP A 177 7.98 13.33 6.99
C ASP A 177 7.46 12.37 5.93
N VAL A 178 8.35 11.51 5.41
CA VAL A 178 7.98 10.38 4.55
C VAL A 178 8.18 9.09 5.32
N ILE A 179 7.16 8.24 5.35
CA ILE A 179 7.11 7.05 6.17
C ILE A 179 6.69 5.84 5.31
N LEU A 180 7.35 4.73 5.53
CA LEU A 180 7.04 3.44 4.95
C LEU A 180 6.38 2.53 6.00
N VAL A 181 5.22 2.00 5.68
CA VAL A 181 4.59 0.92 6.44
C VAL A 181 4.81 -0.36 5.64
N GLU A 182 5.42 -1.35 6.27
CA GLU A 182 5.86 -2.61 5.65
C GLU A 182 5.05 -3.80 6.22
N PRO A 183 3.78 -4.02 5.77
CA PRO A 183 2.98 -5.13 6.24
C PRO A 183 3.51 -6.49 5.73
N GLY A 184 3.35 -7.51 6.56
CA GLY A 184 3.41 -8.91 6.15
C GLY A 184 2.07 -9.40 5.60
N SER A 185 1.66 -10.62 6.00
CA SER A 185 0.40 -11.23 5.57
C SER A 185 -0.74 -10.84 6.50
N PHE A 186 -1.76 -10.20 5.94
CA PHE A 186 -2.98 -9.78 6.62
C PHE A 186 -4.22 -10.24 5.86
N GLN A 187 -5.34 -10.41 6.56
CA GLN A 187 -6.65 -10.77 5.98
C GLN A 187 -7.21 -9.58 5.20
N THR A 188 -6.75 -9.40 3.97
CA THR A 188 -7.23 -8.37 3.05
C THR A 188 -7.55 -8.96 1.70
N ASN A 189 -8.33 -8.21 0.92
CA ASN A 189 -8.69 -8.60 -0.45
C ASN A 189 -7.49 -8.62 -1.42
N ILE A 190 -6.30 -8.19 -1.01
CA ILE A 190 -5.12 -8.17 -1.89
C ILE A 190 -4.71 -9.56 -2.33
N TRP A 191 -4.93 -10.58 -1.51
CA TRP A 191 -4.61 -11.99 -1.80
C TRP A 191 -5.78 -12.76 -2.44
N THR A 192 -6.95 -12.13 -2.60
CA THR A 192 -8.13 -12.70 -3.25
C THR A 192 -8.51 -11.90 -4.49
N ARG A 193 -9.38 -10.90 -4.37
CA ARG A 193 -9.86 -10.07 -5.49
C ARG A 193 -8.81 -9.09 -6.03
N GLY A 194 -7.80 -8.74 -5.23
CA GLY A 194 -6.69 -7.84 -5.59
C GLY A 194 -5.46 -8.56 -6.12
N LYS A 195 -5.41 -9.89 -6.10
CA LYS A 195 -4.35 -10.69 -6.72
C LYS A 195 -4.70 -10.89 -8.19
N LYS A 196 -3.80 -10.48 -9.07
CA LYS A 196 -3.88 -10.75 -10.51
C LYS A 196 -2.80 -11.78 -10.86
N VAL A 197 -3.20 -13.02 -11.10
CA VAL A 197 -2.28 -14.07 -11.55
C VAL A 197 -2.29 -14.09 -13.07
N THR A 198 -1.12 -14.10 -13.69
CA THR A 198 -1.03 -14.25 -15.16
C THR A 198 -1.60 -15.59 -15.62
N GLU A 199 -2.40 -15.57 -16.70
CA GLU A 199 -3.09 -16.76 -17.18
C GLU A 199 -2.13 -17.88 -17.56
N ASN A 200 -0.97 -17.56 -18.11
CA ASN A 200 0.01 -18.55 -18.54
C ASN A 200 0.51 -19.42 -17.38
N SER A 201 0.75 -18.84 -16.21
CA SER A 201 1.22 -19.58 -15.02
C SER A 201 0.13 -20.48 -14.39
N LEU A 202 -1.12 -20.38 -14.83
CA LEU A 202 -2.22 -21.23 -14.39
C LEU A 202 -2.46 -22.43 -15.32
N LYS A 203 -1.87 -22.45 -16.51
CA LYS A 203 -2.05 -23.52 -17.49
C LYS A 203 -1.31 -24.78 -17.04
N LYS A 204 -1.90 -25.95 -17.24
CA LYS A 204 -1.29 -27.25 -16.88
C LYS A 204 0.01 -27.53 -17.66
N GLU A 205 0.13 -26.94 -18.84
CA GLU A 205 1.29 -27.04 -19.72
C GLU A 205 2.46 -26.15 -19.28
N SER A 206 2.23 -25.23 -18.32
CA SER A 206 3.28 -24.39 -17.78
C SER A 206 4.35 -25.22 -17.08
N PRO A 207 5.65 -24.99 -17.35
CA PRO A 207 6.73 -25.64 -16.60
C PRO A 207 6.73 -25.26 -15.11
N TYR A 208 5.99 -24.23 -14.74
CA TYR A 208 5.86 -23.74 -13.36
C TYR A 208 4.55 -24.17 -12.67
N TYR A 209 3.68 -24.93 -13.34
CA TYR A 209 2.35 -25.27 -12.84
C TYR A 209 2.39 -25.88 -11.43
N GLU A 210 3.24 -26.87 -11.19
CA GLU A 210 3.36 -27.51 -9.88
C GLU A 210 3.89 -26.54 -8.80
N MET A 211 4.79 -25.63 -9.17
CA MET A 211 5.29 -24.62 -8.25
C MET A 211 4.19 -23.59 -7.93
N MET A 212 3.38 -23.19 -8.92
CA MET A 212 2.25 -22.30 -8.71
C MET A 212 1.23 -22.91 -7.76
N ARG A 213 0.86 -24.18 -7.96
CA ARG A 213 -0.03 -24.89 -7.05
C ARG A 213 0.48 -24.89 -5.62
N LYS A 214 1.76 -25.25 -5.40
CA LYS A 214 2.36 -25.24 -4.07
C LYS A 214 2.35 -23.86 -3.42
N LEU A 215 2.57 -22.79 -4.20
CA LEU A 215 2.48 -21.41 -3.71
C LEU A 215 1.03 -21.06 -3.31
N GLU A 216 0.05 -21.45 -4.10
CA GLU A 216 -1.37 -21.23 -3.78
C GLU A 216 -1.81 -22.00 -2.54
N ASP A 217 -1.47 -23.30 -2.47
CA ASP A 217 -1.74 -24.14 -1.30
C ASP A 217 -1.09 -23.57 -0.02
N HIS A 218 0.14 -23.03 -0.16
CA HIS A 218 0.84 -22.39 0.97
C HIS A 218 0.15 -21.11 1.44
N ILE A 219 -0.34 -20.27 0.52
CA ILE A 219 -1.10 -19.07 0.83
C ILE A 219 -2.44 -19.44 1.47
N GLU A 220 -3.13 -20.42 0.93
CA GLU A 220 -4.45 -20.85 1.40
C GLU A 220 -4.36 -21.48 2.80
N SER A 221 -3.44 -22.44 3.00
CA SER A 221 -3.19 -23.08 4.30
C SER A 221 -2.67 -22.09 5.36
N GLY A 222 -1.95 -21.06 4.93
CA GLY A 222 -1.46 -19.97 5.78
C GLY A 222 -2.53 -18.92 6.14
N SER A 223 -3.64 -18.86 5.39
CA SER A 223 -4.63 -17.79 5.49
C SER A 223 -5.28 -17.66 6.88
N SER A 224 -5.46 -18.78 7.58
CA SER A 224 -5.97 -18.80 8.97
C SER A 224 -5.03 -18.11 9.99
N LYS A 225 -3.75 -17.95 9.63
CA LYS A 225 -2.73 -17.29 10.47
C LYS A 225 -2.52 -15.83 10.12
N PHE A 226 -3.24 -15.31 9.12
CA PHE A 226 -3.16 -13.90 8.72
C PHE A 226 -3.72 -13.02 9.82
N GLU A 227 -3.02 -11.92 10.08
CA GLU A 227 -3.43 -10.99 11.12
C GLU A 227 -4.60 -10.10 10.69
N ASN A 228 -5.26 -9.50 11.69
CA ASN A 228 -6.36 -8.57 11.47
C ASN A 228 -5.84 -7.28 10.81
N PRO A 229 -6.36 -6.88 9.65
CA PRO A 229 -5.92 -5.69 8.93
C PRO A 229 -6.18 -4.38 9.69
N LYS A 230 -7.06 -4.37 10.69
CA LYS A 230 -7.25 -3.22 11.59
C LYS A 230 -5.95 -2.83 12.32
N ASN A 231 -5.03 -3.78 12.54
CA ASN A 231 -3.75 -3.47 13.17
C ASN A 231 -2.88 -2.52 12.30
N VAL A 232 -2.92 -2.70 10.98
CA VAL A 232 -2.22 -1.81 10.04
C VAL A 232 -2.86 -0.42 10.04
N ALA A 233 -4.19 -0.33 10.01
CA ALA A 233 -4.91 0.94 10.07
C ALA A 233 -4.61 1.72 11.36
N ARG A 234 -4.62 1.04 12.50
CA ARG A 234 -4.25 1.63 13.80
C ARG A 234 -2.80 2.11 13.82
N LEU A 235 -1.87 1.34 13.24
CA LEU A 235 -0.48 1.75 13.13
C LEU A 235 -0.34 3.00 12.26
N ILE A 236 -0.97 3.07 11.08
CA ILE A 236 -0.96 4.23 10.21
C ILE A 236 -1.50 5.47 10.96
N THR A 237 -2.60 5.32 11.67
CA THR A 237 -3.19 6.41 12.47
C THR A 237 -2.28 6.84 13.62
N ALA A 238 -1.65 5.90 14.32
CA ALA A 238 -0.65 6.23 15.36
C ALA A 238 0.54 6.99 14.78
N ILE A 239 1.02 6.63 13.58
CA ILE A 239 2.06 7.34 12.85
C ILE A 239 1.59 8.76 12.47
N ALA A 240 0.36 8.90 11.98
CA ALA A 240 -0.23 10.18 11.65
C ALA A 240 -0.28 11.14 12.84
N LEU A 241 -0.51 10.62 14.04
CA LEU A 241 -0.56 11.40 15.29
C LEU A 241 0.83 11.68 15.89
N LYS A 242 1.85 10.88 15.57
CA LYS A 242 3.18 10.97 16.18
C LYS A 242 3.95 12.20 15.70
N ASN A 243 4.57 12.96 16.60
CA ASN A 243 5.31 14.18 16.25
C ASN A 243 6.59 13.92 15.44
N LYS A 244 7.35 12.87 15.78
CA LYS A 244 8.61 12.49 15.10
C LYS A 244 8.56 11.02 14.72
N PRO A 245 7.91 10.66 13.59
CA PRO A 245 7.86 9.27 13.15
C PRO A 245 9.22 8.83 12.60
N THR A 246 9.56 7.56 12.83
CA THR A 246 10.68 6.91 12.14
C THR A 246 10.31 6.67 10.67
N MET A 247 11.30 6.34 9.85
CA MET A 247 11.06 6.13 8.42
C MET A 247 10.27 4.85 8.13
N ARG A 248 10.57 3.76 8.85
CA ARG A 248 10.00 2.43 8.55
C ARG A 248 9.30 1.83 9.74
N TYR A 249 8.17 1.18 9.45
CA TYR A 249 7.36 0.43 10.40
C TYR A 249 6.98 -0.93 9.80
N ALA A 250 7.76 -1.95 10.15
CA ALA A 250 7.46 -3.33 9.81
C ALA A 250 6.40 -3.89 10.78
N ILE A 251 5.32 -4.46 10.23
CA ILE A 251 4.19 -4.99 11.00
C ILE A 251 3.72 -6.33 10.43
N GLY A 252 3.37 -7.23 11.33
CA GLY A 252 2.89 -8.58 11.02
C GLY A 252 3.76 -9.65 11.63
N ARG A 253 3.17 -10.83 11.80
CA ARG A 253 3.82 -11.96 12.44
C ARG A 253 5.08 -12.38 11.67
N GLY A 254 6.20 -12.42 12.36
CA GLY A 254 7.48 -12.85 11.80
C GLY A 254 8.17 -11.85 10.87
N VAL A 255 7.53 -10.72 10.49
CA VAL A 255 8.09 -9.76 9.53
C VAL A 255 9.46 -9.25 9.97
N LYS A 256 9.57 -8.75 11.21
CA LYS A 256 10.84 -8.24 11.74
C LYS A 256 11.94 -9.30 11.77
N MET A 257 11.57 -10.53 12.16
CA MET A 257 12.51 -11.66 12.17
C MET A 257 12.99 -12.03 10.77
N THR A 258 12.08 -12.05 9.79
CA THR A 258 12.44 -12.33 8.38
C THR A 258 13.37 -11.25 7.82
N LEU A 259 13.09 -9.98 8.10
CA LEU A 259 13.95 -8.87 7.67
C LEU A 259 15.33 -8.94 8.31
N LEU A 260 15.40 -9.19 9.62
CA LEU A 260 16.66 -9.36 10.35
C LEU A 260 17.45 -10.57 9.82
N PHE A 261 16.77 -11.68 9.64
CA PHE A 261 17.37 -12.89 9.09
C PHE A 261 17.98 -12.64 7.70
N LYS A 262 17.20 -12.04 6.78
CA LYS A 262 17.70 -11.69 5.45
C LYS A 262 18.92 -10.76 5.48
N MET A 263 19.01 -9.87 6.46
CA MET A 263 20.13 -8.94 6.60
C MET A 263 21.40 -9.61 7.11
N LEU A 264 21.26 -10.62 7.97
CA LEU A 264 22.38 -11.24 8.67
C LEU A 264 22.94 -12.49 7.99
N VAL A 265 22.14 -13.18 7.16
CA VAL A 265 22.58 -14.43 6.52
C VAL A 265 23.01 -14.21 5.07
N PRO A 266 24.03 -14.94 4.58
CA PRO A 266 24.40 -14.96 3.18
C PRO A 266 23.22 -15.40 2.29
N TRP A 267 23.14 -14.81 1.09
CA TRP A 267 22.08 -15.11 0.13
C TRP A 267 21.87 -16.60 -0.12
N THR A 268 22.95 -17.36 -0.25
CA THR A 268 22.92 -18.81 -0.49
C THR A 268 22.16 -19.59 0.58
N ILE A 269 22.23 -19.16 1.86
CA ILE A 269 21.48 -19.77 2.96
C ILE A 269 20.01 -19.37 2.89
N PHE A 270 19.75 -18.09 2.67
CA PHE A 270 18.39 -17.56 2.51
C PHE A 270 17.66 -18.26 1.36
N GLU A 271 18.29 -18.35 0.19
CA GLU A 271 17.79 -19.04 -1.00
C GLU A 271 17.42 -20.50 -0.73
N LYS A 272 18.32 -21.27 -0.10
CA LYS A 272 18.05 -22.67 0.27
C LYS A 272 16.80 -22.80 1.13
N ILE A 273 16.60 -21.91 2.09
CA ILE A 273 15.43 -21.93 2.98
C ILE A 273 14.14 -21.58 2.21
N VAL A 274 14.19 -20.57 1.33
CA VAL A 274 13.03 -20.23 0.50
C VAL A 274 12.65 -21.38 -0.41
N LEU A 275 13.62 -21.96 -1.12
CA LEU A 275 13.39 -23.06 -2.05
C LEU A 275 12.97 -24.37 -1.35
N SER A 276 13.41 -24.61 -0.11
CA SER A 276 12.97 -25.79 0.66
C SER A 276 11.48 -25.80 0.98
N LYS A 277 10.84 -24.63 1.01
CA LYS A 277 9.39 -24.51 1.23
C LYS A 277 8.55 -24.71 -0.05
N LEU A 278 9.22 -24.78 -1.20
CA LEU A 278 8.61 -25.01 -2.51
C LEU A 278 8.83 -26.43 -3.04
N ARG A 279 9.66 -27.22 -2.35
CA ARG A 279 9.87 -28.65 -2.60
C ARG A 279 8.83 -29.46 -1.84
#